data_18b134c65464e246a0070a28c3527ae4
#
_entry.id   18b134c65464e246a0070a28c3527ae4
#
_cell.length_a   1.000
_cell.length_b   1.000
_cell.length_c   1.000
_cell.angle_alpha   90.00
_cell.angle_beta   90.00
_cell.angle_gamma   90.00
#
_symmetry.space_group_name_H-M   'P 1'
#
loop_
_entity.id
_entity.type
_entity.pdbx_description
1 polymer ?
#
loop_
_entity_poly.entity_id
_entity_poly.type
_entity_poly.pdbx_seq_one_letter_code
_entity_poly.pdbx_strand_id
1 'polypeptide(L)'
;MPTKNENLNIFFAASPLHLICINEFRKERNINKYKLILFLHKGNSHALQQMFLTLKELGFKKYTIFWIPKNKFLKYLSEIFLIIKLKFKSSKRNLLFLIIDFRNIFMQSLRRYFMNAEFILIDDGFYTFVAHEYF
;
A
#
# COMPACT_ATOMS: atom_id res chain seq x y z
N MET A 1 -21.08 -9.20 14.52
CA MET A 1 -20.02 -10.20 14.72
C MET A 1 -19.00 -10.09 13.60
N PRO A 2 -17.72 -9.90 13.92
CA PRO A 2 -16.74 -9.91 12.85
C PRO A 2 -16.71 -11.30 12.23
N THR A 3 -16.96 -11.35 10.95
CA THR A 3 -16.87 -12.60 10.22
C THR A 3 -15.41 -13.05 10.19
N LYS A 4 -15.18 -14.34 10.39
CA LYS A 4 -13.82 -14.91 10.37
C LYS A 4 -13.08 -14.69 9.06
N ASN A 5 -13.78 -14.19 8.03
CA ASN A 5 -13.25 -13.99 6.68
C ASN A 5 -13.24 -12.51 6.28
N GLU A 6 -13.13 -11.60 7.26
CA GLU A 6 -13.03 -10.20 6.95
C GLU A 6 -11.72 -9.92 6.21
N ASN A 7 -11.83 -9.31 5.01
CA ASN A 7 -10.66 -9.00 4.20
C ASN A 7 -9.84 -7.89 4.86
N LEU A 8 -8.54 -8.08 4.89
CA LEU A 8 -7.63 -7.01 5.26
C LEU A 8 -7.15 -6.33 3.99
N ASN A 9 -7.52 -5.07 3.83
CA ASN A 9 -7.17 -4.28 2.66
C ASN A 9 -5.99 -3.39 2.99
N ILE A 10 -4.90 -3.53 2.25
CA ILE A 10 -3.69 -2.76 2.47
C ILE A 10 -3.37 -1.98 1.20
N PHE A 11 -3.32 -0.67 1.33
CA PHE A 11 -3.08 0.24 0.22
C PHE A 11 -1.74 0.92 0.39
N PHE A 12 -0.95 0.96 -0.68
CA PHE A 12 0.34 1.63 -0.70
C PHE A 12 0.27 2.86 -1.59
N ALA A 13 0.84 3.96 -1.15
CA ALA A 13 0.90 5.18 -1.92
C ALA A 13 2.24 5.88 -1.74
N ALA A 14 2.75 6.47 -2.81
CA ALA A 14 3.99 7.25 -2.78
C ALA A 14 3.83 8.62 -3.42
N SER A 15 2.65 8.94 -3.95
CA SER A 15 2.38 10.22 -4.61
C SER A 15 0.92 10.60 -4.46
N PRO A 16 0.58 11.89 -4.66
CA PRO A 16 -0.82 12.32 -4.65
C PRO A 16 -1.69 11.59 -5.66
N LEU A 17 -1.15 11.27 -6.83
CA LEU A 17 -1.90 10.53 -7.85
C LEU A 17 -2.31 9.14 -7.36
N HIS A 18 -1.41 8.47 -6.63
CA HIS A 18 -1.73 7.17 -6.02
C HIS A 18 -2.90 7.30 -5.05
N LEU A 19 -2.93 8.36 -4.26
CA LEU A 19 -4.02 8.60 -3.31
C LEU A 19 -5.36 8.81 -4.01
N ILE A 20 -5.36 9.52 -5.12
CA ILE A 20 -6.57 9.73 -5.91
C ILE A 20 -7.09 8.39 -6.43
N CYS A 21 -6.20 7.57 -6.98
CA CYS A 21 -6.56 6.25 -7.49
C CYS A 21 -7.07 5.33 -6.39
N ILE A 22 -6.43 5.35 -5.24
CA ILE A 22 -6.86 4.57 -4.07
C ILE A 22 -8.25 5.00 -3.63
N ASN A 23 -8.51 6.29 -3.58
CA ASN A 23 -9.81 6.81 -3.17
C ASN A 23 -10.92 6.38 -4.13
N GLU A 24 -10.66 6.44 -5.43
CA GLU A 24 -11.59 5.98 -6.45
C GLU A 24 -11.85 4.47 -6.33
N PHE A 25 -10.80 3.69 -6.19
CA PHE A 25 -10.88 2.24 -6.03
C PHE A 25 -11.68 1.87 -4.79
N ARG A 26 -11.39 2.53 -3.68
CA ARG A 26 -12.06 2.29 -2.41
C ARG A 26 -13.57 2.55 -2.51
N LYS A 27 -13.94 3.67 -3.12
CA LYS A 27 -15.35 4.04 -3.29
C LYS A 27 -16.07 3.07 -4.21
N GLU A 28 -15.44 2.70 -5.31
CA GLU A 28 -16.03 1.80 -6.29
C GLU A 28 -16.33 0.42 -5.70
N ARG A 29 -15.47 -0.06 -4.82
CA ARG A 29 -15.64 -1.36 -4.17
C ARG A 29 -16.26 -1.30 -2.78
N ASN A 30 -16.67 -0.13 -2.32
CA ASN A 30 -17.28 0.08 -0.99
C ASN A 30 -16.38 -0.42 0.15
N ILE A 31 -15.07 -0.17 0.04
CA ILE A 31 -14.12 -0.56 1.06
C ILE A 31 -14.04 0.53 2.12
N ASN A 32 -14.49 0.23 3.34
CA ASN A 32 -14.49 1.17 4.46
C ASN A 32 -13.39 0.88 5.47
N LYS A 33 -12.92 -0.36 5.53
CA LYS A 33 -11.84 -0.76 6.44
C LYS A 33 -10.60 -1.10 5.62
N TYR A 34 -9.55 -0.33 5.84
CA TYR A 34 -8.29 -0.51 5.12
C TYR A 34 -7.15 0.07 5.93
N LYS A 35 -5.95 -0.33 5.56
CA LYS A 35 -4.72 0.24 6.09
C LYS A 35 -4.00 0.95 4.95
N LEU A 36 -3.73 2.23 5.12
CA LEU A 36 -3.00 3.03 4.12
C LEU A 36 -1.57 3.21 4.60
N ILE A 37 -0.62 2.81 3.77
CA ILE A 37 0.81 2.93 4.03
C ILE A 37 1.42 3.85 2.99
N LEU A 38 2.06 4.91 3.46
CA LEU A 38 2.69 5.90 2.60
C LEU A 38 4.19 5.67 2.57
N PHE A 39 4.76 5.62 1.37
CA PHE A 39 6.22 5.56 1.18
C PHE A 39 6.71 6.96 0.84
N LEU A 40 7.39 7.60 1.78
CA LEU A 40 7.81 9.00 1.64
C LEU A 40 9.30 9.16 1.91
N HIS A 41 9.89 10.14 1.24
CA HIS A 41 11.28 10.58 1.46
C HIS A 41 11.27 11.88 2.25
N LYS A 42 12.17 12.01 3.23
CA LYS A 42 12.24 13.23 4.06
C LYS A 42 12.82 14.44 3.34
N GLY A 43 13.55 14.22 2.24
CA GLY A 43 14.33 15.27 1.60
C GLY A 43 13.57 16.26 0.72
N ASN A 44 12.30 16.00 0.39
CA ASN A 44 11.54 16.84 -0.54
C ASN A 44 10.32 17.44 0.16
N SER A 45 10.49 18.64 0.74
CA SER A 45 9.41 19.29 1.49
C SER A 45 8.20 19.64 0.64
N HIS A 46 8.40 19.99 -0.63
CA HIS A 46 7.30 20.35 -1.53
C HIS A 46 6.44 19.11 -1.83
N ALA A 47 7.07 17.98 -2.12
CA ALA A 47 6.35 16.73 -2.36
C ALA A 47 5.58 16.28 -1.12
N LEU A 48 6.18 16.45 0.07
CA LEU A 48 5.52 16.11 1.33
C LEU A 48 4.29 16.98 1.56
N GLN A 49 4.39 18.29 1.30
CA GLN A 49 3.26 19.21 1.44
C GLN A 49 2.11 18.81 0.51
N GLN A 50 2.41 18.49 -0.74
CA GLN A 50 1.41 18.06 -1.70
C GLN A 50 0.72 16.78 -1.25
N MET A 51 1.50 15.84 -0.71
CA MET A 51 0.99 14.58 -0.22
C MET A 51 0.02 14.78 0.95
N PHE A 52 0.41 15.58 1.93
CA PHE A 52 -0.43 15.84 3.09
C PHE A 52 -1.68 16.65 2.74
N LEU A 53 -1.59 17.61 1.82
CA LEU A 53 -2.75 18.33 1.33
C LEU A 53 -3.74 17.39 0.65
N THR A 54 -3.24 16.49 -0.18
CA THR A 54 -4.10 15.53 -0.89
C THR A 54 -4.79 14.58 0.09
N LEU A 55 -4.05 14.11 1.11
CA LEU A 55 -4.63 13.28 2.15
C LEU A 55 -5.81 13.99 2.83
N LYS A 56 -5.61 15.25 3.17
CA LYS A 56 -6.64 16.06 3.82
C LYS A 56 -7.84 16.27 2.91
N GLU A 57 -7.61 16.63 1.65
CA GLU A 57 -8.69 16.90 0.70
C GLU A 57 -9.53 15.65 0.41
N LEU A 58 -8.89 14.48 0.35
CA LEU A 58 -9.59 13.22 0.10
C LEU A 58 -10.21 12.63 1.36
N GLY A 59 -9.93 13.19 2.53
CA GLY A 59 -10.54 12.74 3.78
C GLY A 59 -9.86 11.55 4.42
N PHE A 60 -8.61 11.26 4.08
CA PHE A 60 -7.85 10.20 4.75
C PHE A 60 -7.39 10.66 6.12
N LYS A 61 -7.93 10.07 7.17
CA LYS A 61 -7.63 10.46 8.55
C LYS A 61 -6.60 9.56 9.21
N LYS A 62 -6.52 8.30 8.81
CA LYS A 62 -5.61 7.33 9.40
C LYS A 62 -4.71 6.75 8.33
N TYR A 63 -3.40 6.85 8.55
CA TYR A 63 -2.40 6.28 7.67
C TYR A 63 -1.12 6.05 8.45
N THR A 64 -0.29 5.18 7.92
CA THR A 64 1.05 4.90 8.45
C THR A 64 2.07 5.40 7.45
N ILE A 65 3.09 6.12 7.94
CA ILE A 65 4.15 6.60 7.07
C ILE A 65 5.36 5.68 7.20
N PHE A 66 5.80 5.16 6.07
CA PHE A 66 7.07 4.44 5.95
C PHE A 66 8.07 5.42 5.34
N TRP A 67 8.98 5.92 6.18
CA TRP A 67 10.03 6.81 5.71
C TRP A 67 11.11 5.99 5.03
N ILE A 68 11.37 6.28 3.76
CA ILE A 68 12.34 5.51 2.97
C ILE A 68 13.75 5.98 3.35
N PRO A 69 14.60 5.10 3.93
CA PRO A 69 15.96 5.47 4.25
C PRO A 69 16.80 5.69 2.99
N LYS A 70 17.77 6.60 3.08
CA LYS A 70 18.72 6.84 1.99
C LYS A 70 19.71 5.70 1.82
N ASN A 71 20.07 5.05 2.93
CA ASN A 71 21.00 3.92 2.91
C ASN A 71 20.25 2.67 2.44
N LYS A 72 20.79 1.99 1.43
CA LYS A 72 20.16 0.81 0.85
C LYS A 72 20.01 -0.34 1.84
N PHE A 73 20.97 -0.52 2.73
CA PHE A 73 20.91 -1.56 3.74
C PHE A 73 19.80 -1.31 4.75
N LEU A 74 19.72 -0.07 5.25
CA LEU A 74 18.64 0.31 6.17
C LEU A 74 17.28 0.22 5.51
N LYS A 75 17.19 0.58 4.25
CA LYS A 75 15.94 0.44 3.47
C LYS A 75 15.50 -1.03 3.42
N TYR A 76 16.43 -1.91 3.12
CA TYR A 76 16.17 -3.35 3.05
C TYR A 76 15.66 -3.90 4.38
N LEU A 77 16.35 -3.54 5.48
CA LEU A 77 15.93 -3.97 6.82
C LEU A 77 14.55 -3.43 7.18
N SER A 78 14.27 -2.17 6.87
CA SER A 78 12.97 -1.55 7.14
C SER A 78 11.85 -2.24 6.37
N GLU A 79 12.11 -2.61 5.13
CA GLU A 79 11.13 -3.34 4.31
C GLU A 79 10.86 -4.73 4.87
N ILE A 80 11.89 -5.43 5.35
CA ILE A 80 11.73 -6.74 5.99
C ILE A 80 10.87 -6.60 7.25
N PHE A 81 11.15 -5.59 8.07
CA PHE A 81 10.35 -5.33 9.27
C PHE A 81 8.88 -5.08 8.92
N LEU A 82 8.63 -4.32 7.87
CA LEU A 82 7.25 -4.04 7.44
C LEU A 82 6.55 -5.34 7.01
N ILE A 83 7.21 -6.19 6.26
CA ILE A 83 6.66 -7.47 5.83
C ILE A 83 6.33 -8.35 7.03
N ILE A 84 7.23 -8.45 7.99
CA ILE A 84 7.01 -9.23 9.21
C ILE A 84 5.79 -8.70 9.97
N LYS A 85 5.71 -7.39 10.13
CA LYS A 85 4.61 -6.74 10.83
C LYS A 85 3.27 -7.01 10.14
N LEU A 86 3.24 -6.94 8.82
CA LEU A 86 2.05 -7.23 8.04
C LEU A 86 1.65 -8.70 8.16
N LYS A 87 2.62 -9.60 8.17
CA LYS A 87 2.34 -11.02 8.35
C LYS A 87 1.69 -11.33 9.68
N PHE A 88 2.16 -10.71 10.75
CA PHE A 88 1.55 -10.89 12.06
C PHE A 88 0.10 -10.44 12.10
N LYS A 89 -0.20 -9.31 11.46
CA LYS A 89 -1.57 -8.78 11.45
C LYS A 89 -2.52 -9.57 10.57
N SER A 90 -2.00 -10.28 9.60
CA SER A 90 -2.78 -10.91 8.53
C SER A 90 -2.92 -12.42 8.65
N SER A 91 -2.44 -13.02 9.73
CA SER A 91 -2.23 -14.46 9.80
C SER A 91 -3.46 -15.34 9.53
N LYS A 92 -4.67 -14.81 9.58
CA LYS A 92 -5.90 -15.58 9.34
C LYS A 92 -6.93 -14.83 8.50
N ARG A 93 -6.50 -13.80 7.76
CA ARG A 93 -7.42 -12.96 6.98
C ARG A 93 -7.10 -13.05 5.50
N ASN A 94 -8.12 -12.90 4.70
CA ASN A 94 -7.91 -12.71 3.27
C ASN A 94 -7.30 -11.34 3.05
N LEU A 95 -6.27 -11.28 2.22
CA LEU A 95 -5.52 -10.06 1.98
C LEU A 95 -5.79 -9.51 0.60
N LEU A 96 -5.98 -8.20 0.54
CA LEU A 96 -5.98 -7.45 -0.70
C LEU A 96 -4.90 -6.39 -0.61
N PHE A 97 -3.95 -6.43 -1.53
CA PHE A 97 -2.90 -5.42 -1.65
C PHE A 97 -3.13 -4.57 -2.88
N LEU A 98 -3.18 -3.26 -2.69
CA LEU A 98 -3.17 -2.31 -3.79
C LEU A 98 -1.75 -1.76 -3.92
N ILE A 99 -1.02 -2.23 -4.93
CA ILE A 99 0.40 -1.96 -5.10
C ILE A 99 0.62 -0.86 -6.15
N ILE A 100 1.73 -0.13 -6.01
CA ILE A 100 1.97 1.07 -6.81
C ILE A 100 2.99 0.88 -7.93
N ASP A 101 3.86 -0.11 -7.82
CA ASP A 101 4.85 -0.40 -8.87
C ASP A 101 5.32 -1.84 -8.72
N PHE A 102 4.88 -2.69 -9.63
CA PHE A 102 5.24 -4.11 -9.56
C PHE A 102 6.72 -4.36 -9.85
N ARG A 103 7.44 -3.40 -10.42
CA ARG A 103 8.88 -3.53 -10.66
C ARG A 103 9.69 -3.25 -9.40
N ASN A 104 9.09 -2.65 -8.40
CA ASN A 104 9.74 -2.41 -7.11
C ASN A 104 9.99 -3.75 -6.42
N ILE A 105 11.22 -3.95 -5.96
CA ILE A 105 11.62 -5.21 -5.31
C ILE A 105 10.75 -5.51 -4.09
N PHE A 106 10.40 -4.48 -3.31
CA PHE A 106 9.54 -4.65 -2.16
C PHE A 106 8.16 -5.17 -2.57
N MET A 107 7.55 -4.59 -3.60
CA MET A 107 6.24 -4.99 -4.08
C MET A 107 6.25 -6.43 -4.60
N GLN A 108 7.32 -6.82 -5.29
CA GLN A 108 7.49 -8.19 -5.73
C GLN A 108 7.67 -9.15 -4.56
N SER A 109 8.36 -8.73 -3.52
CA SER A 109 8.56 -9.54 -2.31
C SER A 109 7.24 -9.80 -1.59
N LEU A 110 6.31 -8.84 -1.61
CA LEU A 110 4.98 -9.05 -1.03
C LEU A 110 4.29 -10.25 -1.64
N ARG A 111 4.37 -10.42 -2.95
CA ARG A 111 3.75 -11.56 -3.61
C ARG A 111 4.36 -12.87 -3.14
N ARG A 112 5.67 -12.88 -2.95
CA ARG A 112 6.37 -14.10 -2.48
C ARG A 112 5.95 -14.50 -1.08
N TYR A 113 5.80 -13.53 -0.18
CA TYR A 113 5.46 -13.80 1.20
C TYR A 113 3.96 -13.91 1.46
N PHE A 114 3.12 -13.42 0.56
CA PHE A 114 1.67 -13.45 0.69
C PHE A 114 1.03 -14.08 -0.55
N MET A 115 1.31 -15.35 -0.76
CA MET A 115 0.93 -16.06 -2.00
C MET A 115 -0.57 -16.16 -2.22
N ASN A 116 -1.35 -16.12 -1.16
CA ASN A 116 -2.81 -16.23 -1.24
C ASN A 116 -3.52 -14.89 -1.28
N ALA A 117 -2.78 -13.79 -1.32
CA ALA A 117 -3.35 -12.46 -1.37
C ALA A 117 -3.76 -12.07 -2.78
N GLU A 118 -4.76 -11.22 -2.88
CA GLU A 118 -5.15 -10.57 -4.13
C GLU A 118 -4.31 -9.30 -4.32
N PHE A 119 -3.79 -9.09 -5.52
CA PHE A 119 -2.96 -7.92 -5.82
C PHE A 119 -3.59 -7.12 -6.94
N ILE A 120 -3.68 -5.80 -6.74
CA ILE A 120 -4.15 -4.86 -7.74
C ILE A 120 -3.09 -3.80 -7.93
N LEU A 121 -2.71 -3.55 -9.17
CA LEU A 121 -1.66 -2.59 -9.53
C LEU A 121 -2.26 -1.24 -9.86
N ILE A 122 -1.71 -0.19 -9.25
CA ILE A 122 -1.93 1.19 -9.66
C ILE A 122 -0.79 1.56 -10.60
N ASP A 123 -1.12 1.94 -11.83
CA ASP A 123 -0.13 2.31 -12.83
C ASP A 123 -0.53 3.63 -13.47
N ASP A 124 0.31 4.65 -13.33
CA ASP A 124 0.17 5.97 -13.97
C ASP A 124 -1.24 6.56 -13.90
N GLY A 125 -1.88 6.44 -12.75
CA GLY A 125 -3.21 7.00 -12.53
C GLY A 125 -4.35 6.05 -12.85
N PHE A 126 -4.06 4.85 -13.33
CA PHE A 126 -5.04 3.81 -13.55
C PHE A 126 -4.74 2.63 -12.65
N TYR A 127 -5.78 1.99 -12.13
CA TYR A 127 -5.56 0.72 -11.45
C TYR A 127 -5.85 -0.41 -12.43
N THR A 128 -5.00 -1.41 -12.39
CA THR A 128 -5.10 -2.58 -13.26
C THR A 128 -5.10 -3.83 -12.39
N PHE A 129 -6.04 -4.72 -12.65
CA PHE A 129 -6.07 -5.99 -11.96
C PHE A 129 -4.86 -6.83 -12.40
N VAL A 130 -4.06 -7.25 -11.43
CA VAL A 130 -2.85 -8.02 -11.71
C VAL A 130 -3.13 -9.49 -11.46
N ALA A 131 -3.14 -10.26 -12.54
CA ALA A 131 -3.27 -11.71 -12.44
C ALA A 131 -1.97 -12.30 -11.90
N HIS A 132 -2.10 -13.47 -11.26
CA HIS A 132 -0.94 -14.15 -10.65
C HIS A 132 0.19 -14.42 -11.63
N GLU A 133 -0.11 -14.61 -12.88
CA GLU A 133 0.86 -14.92 -13.93
C GLU A 133 1.80 -13.76 -14.28
N TYR A 134 1.50 -12.52 -13.84
CA TYR A 134 2.34 -11.36 -14.11
C TYR A 134 3.42 -11.14 -13.05
N PHE A 135 3.41 -11.94 -12.03
CA PHE A 135 4.43 -11.83 -10.96
C PHE A 135 5.47 -12.93 -11.06
#